data_f8bb34595a586bb544cc8a9c17492f32
#
_entry.id   f8bb34595a586bb544cc8a9c17492f32
#
_cell.length_a   1.000
_cell.length_b   1.000
_cell.length_c   1.000
_cell.angle_alpha   90.00
_cell.angle_beta   90.00
_cell.angle_gamma   90.00
#
_symmetry.space_group_name_H-M   'P 1'
#
loop_
_entity.id
_entity.type
_entity.pdbx_description
1 polymer ?
#
loop_
_entity_poly.entity_id
_entity_poly.type
_entity_poly.pdbx_seq_one_letter_code
_entity_poly.pdbx_strand_id
1 'polypeptide(L)'
;MKYYSTNKQAPLASLEEAVVKGLAGDKGLYMPEHIRPLDKDTISGLKNKSFHEIACTAAQAFFGEDIEPETLDAIVRDTLSFETPVVPVRDNIYSLELFHGPTLAFKDVGGRFMARLLGYFIKKEGLKQVNVLVATSGDTGSAVANGFLGVPGIHVYVLYPKGKVSPIQECQFTTLGQNITALEVDGTFDDCQALVKSAFMDEELNRHMKLTSANSINVARFLPQSFYYFNAYAQLDKIGKADQLVVSVPSGNFGNITAGLFAHRMGLPIKRFVAANNRNDVFLEYLHTGVYTPRPSVSAIANAMDVGDPSNFARILDLYGKNGNPHAEISQLISGYRFTDEEIGATMKQVYNETGYVLDPHGACGYQALIDNKLAPNETGLFLETAHPAKFKGTVDKILDADIEIPAKLKAFMQGEKQSVGMEKDFETFKSYLLAQ
;
A
#
# COMPACT_ATOMS: atom_id res chain seq x y z
N MET A 1 9.55 10.70 -18.52
CA MET A 1 10.27 10.27 -17.29
C MET A 1 10.94 8.94 -17.54
N LYS A 2 12.19 8.72 -17.12
CA LYS A 2 12.85 7.41 -17.13
C LYS A 2 12.86 6.82 -15.72
N TYR A 3 12.98 5.51 -15.67
CA TYR A 3 12.99 4.74 -14.41
C TYR A 3 14.25 3.87 -14.37
N TYR A 4 15.00 3.96 -13.29
CA TYR A 4 16.15 3.10 -13.03
C TYR A 4 15.83 2.04 -11.99
N SER A 5 16.65 0.99 -11.93
CA SER A 5 16.56 -0.06 -10.91
C SER A 5 17.30 0.34 -9.63
N THR A 6 16.77 0.02 -8.46
CA THR A 6 17.49 0.17 -7.18
C THR A 6 18.81 -0.62 -7.15
N ASN A 7 18.92 -1.72 -7.91
CA ASN A 7 20.17 -2.49 -8.05
C ASN A 7 21.13 -1.91 -9.09
N LYS A 8 20.69 -0.93 -9.91
CA LYS A 8 21.51 -0.14 -10.84
C LYS A 8 22.26 -0.94 -11.93
N GLN A 9 21.82 -2.20 -12.20
CA GLN A 9 22.42 -3.06 -13.23
C GLN A 9 21.51 -3.23 -14.45
N ALA A 10 20.21 -2.95 -14.31
CA ALA A 10 19.26 -2.97 -15.42
C ALA A 10 19.33 -1.65 -16.22
N PRO A 11 19.02 -1.68 -17.53
CA PRO A 11 18.90 -0.47 -18.32
C PRO A 11 17.73 0.40 -17.83
N LEU A 12 17.78 1.70 -18.19
CA LEU A 12 16.68 2.62 -17.93
C LEU A 12 15.42 2.17 -18.67
N ALA A 13 14.28 2.19 -17.98
CA ALA A 13 12.98 1.83 -18.49
C ALA A 13 12.10 3.08 -18.72
N SER A 14 11.11 2.96 -19.63
CA SER A 14 10.00 3.90 -19.71
C SER A 14 9.00 3.67 -18.56
N LEU A 15 8.07 4.59 -18.35
CA LEU A 15 6.95 4.39 -17.43
C LEU A 15 6.15 3.12 -17.78
N GLU A 16 5.82 2.97 -19.06
CA GLU A 16 5.11 1.80 -19.56
C GLU A 16 5.83 0.50 -19.21
N GLU A 17 7.13 0.44 -19.51
CA GLU A 17 7.95 -0.74 -19.22
C GLU A 17 8.01 -1.02 -17.71
N ALA A 18 8.19 0.01 -16.89
CA ALA A 18 8.22 -0.13 -15.42
C ALA A 18 6.89 -0.63 -14.85
N VAL A 19 5.75 -0.19 -15.40
CA VAL A 19 4.41 -0.63 -14.99
C VAL A 19 4.10 -2.04 -15.49
N VAL A 20 4.40 -2.32 -16.76
CA VAL A 20 4.09 -3.62 -17.38
C VAL A 20 4.99 -4.73 -16.85
N LYS A 21 6.27 -4.47 -16.60
CA LYS A 21 7.19 -5.45 -16.01
C LYS A 21 7.04 -5.56 -14.50
N GLY A 22 6.77 -4.44 -13.82
CA GLY A 22 6.64 -4.36 -12.37
C GLY A 22 7.96 -4.49 -11.60
N LEU A 23 8.93 -5.25 -12.12
CA LEU A 23 10.25 -5.51 -11.54
C LEU A 23 11.32 -5.38 -12.63
N ALA A 24 12.48 -4.80 -12.28
CA ALA A 24 13.60 -4.67 -13.22
C ALA A 24 14.29 -6.03 -13.46
N GLY A 25 14.95 -6.16 -14.62
CA GLY A 25 15.60 -7.41 -15.01
C GLY A 25 16.72 -7.88 -14.08
N ASP A 26 17.30 -6.98 -13.28
CA ASP A 26 18.28 -7.25 -12.25
C ASP A 26 17.64 -7.51 -10.85
N LYS A 27 16.32 -7.69 -10.79
CA LYS A 27 15.51 -7.90 -9.58
C LYS A 27 15.40 -6.67 -8.66
N GLY A 28 15.92 -5.51 -9.07
CA GLY A 28 15.73 -4.26 -8.36
C GLY A 28 14.37 -3.64 -8.62
N LEU A 29 13.97 -2.73 -7.75
CA LEU A 29 12.72 -1.99 -7.89
C LEU A 29 12.90 -0.76 -8.78
N TYR A 30 11.91 -0.47 -9.60
CA TYR A 30 11.93 0.76 -10.39
C TYR A 30 11.77 2.01 -9.54
N MET A 31 12.60 3.02 -9.83
CA MET A 31 12.60 4.36 -9.25
C MET A 31 12.59 5.40 -10.36
N PRO A 32 11.83 6.50 -10.24
CA PRO A 32 11.92 7.60 -11.20
C PRO A 32 13.29 8.27 -11.11
N GLU A 33 13.88 8.64 -12.26
CA GLU A 33 15.20 9.31 -12.31
C GLU A 33 15.24 10.59 -11.47
N HIS A 34 14.12 11.29 -11.40
CA HIS A 34 13.98 12.48 -10.58
C HIS A 34 12.59 12.60 -9.97
N ILE A 35 12.53 13.20 -8.80
CA ILE A 35 11.30 13.58 -8.14
C ILE A 35 11.14 15.07 -8.33
N ARG A 36 10.09 15.50 -9.06
CA ARG A 36 9.83 16.92 -9.30
C ARG A 36 9.29 17.58 -8.04
N PRO A 37 9.99 18.60 -7.50
CA PRO A 37 9.44 19.37 -6.41
C PRO A 37 8.26 20.23 -6.92
N LEU A 38 7.25 20.38 -6.06
CA LEU A 38 6.20 21.37 -6.23
C LEU A 38 6.67 22.70 -5.62
N ASP A 39 6.33 23.81 -6.26
CA ASP A 39 6.64 25.12 -5.71
C ASP A 39 5.78 25.43 -4.47
N LYS A 40 6.22 26.42 -3.68
CA LYS A 40 5.57 26.80 -2.42
C LYS A 40 4.14 27.32 -2.63
N ASP A 41 3.87 27.99 -3.73
CA ASP A 41 2.55 28.55 -4.03
C ASP A 41 1.57 27.44 -4.37
N THR A 42 2.03 26.45 -5.13
CA THR A 42 1.27 25.22 -5.39
C THR A 42 0.90 24.50 -4.08
N ILE A 43 1.88 24.29 -3.18
CA ILE A 43 1.63 23.61 -1.90
C ILE A 43 0.68 24.42 -1.02
N SER A 44 0.89 25.72 -0.86
CA SER A 44 0.03 26.58 -0.04
C SER A 44 -1.39 26.73 -0.61
N GLY A 45 -1.54 26.54 -1.92
CA GLY A 45 -2.82 26.54 -2.62
C GLY A 45 -3.65 25.25 -2.46
N LEU A 46 -3.05 24.15 -2.00
CA LEU A 46 -3.73 22.85 -1.92
C LEU A 46 -5.01 22.87 -1.07
N LYS A 47 -5.01 23.64 0.03
CA LYS A 47 -6.18 23.76 0.91
C LYS A 47 -7.45 24.28 0.25
N ASN A 48 -7.32 24.93 -0.92
CA ASN A 48 -8.43 25.45 -1.70
C ASN A 48 -8.90 24.52 -2.83
N LYS A 49 -8.24 23.36 -2.96
CA LYS A 49 -8.51 22.37 -4.02
C LYS A 49 -9.30 21.17 -3.48
N SER A 50 -10.06 20.55 -4.35
CA SER A 50 -10.68 19.25 -4.10
C SER A 50 -9.62 18.13 -4.08
N PHE A 51 -9.95 16.99 -3.49
CA PHE A 51 -9.04 15.84 -3.47
C PHE A 51 -8.62 15.40 -4.89
N HIS A 52 -9.55 15.45 -5.86
CA HIS A 52 -9.25 15.17 -7.24
C HIS A 52 -8.18 16.12 -7.82
N GLU A 53 -8.35 17.44 -7.65
CA GLU A 53 -7.39 18.43 -8.14
C GLU A 53 -6.02 18.31 -7.47
N ILE A 54 -5.99 17.98 -6.17
CA ILE A 54 -4.75 17.70 -5.42
C ILE A 54 -4.05 16.48 -6.01
N ALA A 55 -4.78 15.39 -6.20
CA ALA A 55 -4.22 14.16 -6.77
C ALA A 55 -3.74 14.35 -8.21
N CYS A 56 -4.46 15.13 -9.04
CA CYS A 56 -4.01 15.49 -10.38
C CYS A 56 -2.70 16.29 -10.34
N THR A 57 -2.55 17.21 -9.39
CA THR A 57 -1.31 17.98 -9.22
C THR A 57 -0.12 17.05 -8.92
N ALA A 58 -0.30 16.10 -8.00
CA ALA A 58 0.74 15.11 -7.69
C ALA A 58 0.99 14.13 -8.84
N ALA A 59 -0.08 13.65 -9.50
CA ALA A 59 0.01 12.74 -10.63
C ALA A 59 0.76 13.35 -11.82
N GLN A 60 0.53 14.64 -12.12
CA GLN A 60 1.26 15.36 -13.16
C GLN A 60 2.77 15.41 -12.90
N ALA A 61 3.18 15.55 -11.65
CA ALA A 61 4.60 15.54 -11.30
C ALA A 61 5.28 14.18 -11.55
N PHE A 62 4.54 13.06 -11.42
CA PHE A 62 5.09 11.71 -11.64
C PHE A 62 4.90 11.20 -13.06
N PHE A 63 3.76 11.48 -13.68
CA PHE A 63 3.30 10.80 -14.91
C PHE A 63 3.07 11.75 -16.09
N GLY A 64 3.08 13.06 -15.86
CA GLY A 64 2.74 14.06 -16.88
C GLY A 64 3.73 14.18 -18.04
N GLU A 65 4.92 13.57 -17.96
CA GLU A 65 5.84 13.47 -19.12
C GLU A 65 5.46 12.33 -20.08
N ASP A 66 4.72 11.34 -19.59
CA ASP A 66 4.48 10.09 -20.30
C ASP A 66 3.00 9.94 -20.74
N ILE A 67 2.10 10.68 -20.07
CA ILE A 67 0.66 10.58 -20.28
C ILE A 67 0.09 11.97 -20.49
N GLU A 68 -0.74 12.11 -21.52
CA GLU A 68 -1.44 13.35 -21.83
C GLU A 68 -2.31 13.82 -20.64
N PRO A 69 -2.34 15.14 -20.33
CA PRO A 69 -3.01 15.67 -19.16
C PRO A 69 -4.49 15.24 -19.03
N GLU A 70 -5.24 15.22 -20.11
CA GLU A 70 -6.66 14.81 -20.13
C GLU A 70 -6.83 13.32 -19.80
N THR A 71 -5.95 12.47 -20.31
CA THR A 71 -5.94 11.03 -20.02
C THR A 71 -5.58 10.78 -18.56
N LEU A 72 -4.57 11.49 -18.05
CA LEU A 72 -4.15 11.35 -16.66
C LEU A 72 -5.24 11.85 -15.69
N ASP A 73 -5.90 12.97 -16.02
CA ASP A 73 -7.06 13.46 -15.25
C ASP A 73 -8.19 12.41 -15.20
N ALA A 74 -8.50 11.78 -16.32
CA ALA A 74 -9.52 10.73 -16.38
C ALA A 74 -9.13 9.51 -15.53
N ILE A 75 -7.86 9.08 -15.56
CA ILE A 75 -7.33 7.99 -14.72
C ILE A 75 -7.45 8.34 -13.24
N VAL A 76 -7.05 9.54 -12.84
CA VAL A 76 -7.15 10.00 -11.45
C VAL A 76 -8.60 10.09 -10.99
N ARG A 77 -9.49 10.65 -11.81
CA ARG A 77 -10.93 10.77 -11.51
C ARG A 77 -11.59 9.43 -11.30
N ASP A 78 -11.33 8.46 -12.16
CA ASP A 78 -11.88 7.11 -12.03
C ASP A 78 -11.26 6.35 -10.85
N THR A 79 -10.00 6.65 -10.49
CA THR A 79 -9.34 6.08 -9.31
C THR A 79 -9.99 6.56 -8.01
N LEU A 80 -10.24 7.86 -7.88
CA LEU A 80 -10.67 8.53 -6.65
C LEU A 80 -12.19 8.75 -6.63
N SER A 81 -12.96 7.67 -6.47
CA SER A 81 -14.41 7.72 -6.28
C SER A 81 -14.83 7.75 -4.80
N PHE A 82 -13.90 8.08 -3.90
CA PHE A 82 -14.08 8.05 -2.45
C PHE A 82 -13.23 9.13 -1.77
N GLU A 83 -13.66 9.53 -0.59
CA GLU A 83 -12.96 10.51 0.24
C GLU A 83 -11.95 9.85 1.19
N THR A 84 -11.00 10.64 1.68
CA THR A 84 -10.03 10.25 2.71
C THR A 84 -9.99 11.32 3.79
N PRO A 85 -10.99 11.34 4.69
CA PRO A 85 -11.13 12.40 5.67
C PRO A 85 -10.04 12.34 6.75
N VAL A 86 -9.64 13.50 7.21
CA VAL A 86 -8.88 13.68 8.44
C VAL A 86 -9.87 13.89 9.58
N VAL A 87 -9.85 13.00 10.58
CA VAL A 87 -10.79 12.97 11.70
C VAL A 87 -10.06 13.22 13.01
N PRO A 88 -10.49 14.15 13.86
CA PRO A 88 -9.90 14.34 15.19
C PRO A 88 -10.21 13.12 16.07
N VAL A 89 -9.20 12.60 16.74
CA VAL A 89 -9.36 11.48 17.69
C VAL A 89 -9.14 11.93 19.12
N ARG A 90 -8.05 12.67 19.37
CA ARG A 90 -7.73 13.20 20.71
C ARG A 90 -6.74 14.36 20.61
N ASP A 91 -7.01 15.46 21.31
CA ASP A 91 -6.13 16.63 21.37
C ASP A 91 -5.63 17.07 19.97
N ASN A 92 -4.31 17.01 19.73
CA ASN A 92 -3.68 17.29 18.44
C ASN A 92 -3.39 16.02 17.61
N ILE A 93 -4.06 14.91 17.89
CA ILE A 93 -3.91 13.66 17.16
C ILE A 93 -5.14 13.43 16.26
N TYR A 94 -4.88 13.24 14.99
CA TYR A 94 -5.86 13.02 13.94
C TYR A 94 -5.65 11.66 13.27
N SER A 95 -6.74 11.03 12.85
CA SER A 95 -6.75 9.87 11.97
C SER A 95 -6.89 10.32 10.52
N LEU A 96 -6.09 9.79 9.64
CA LEU A 96 -6.34 9.81 8.20
C LEU A 96 -7.05 8.51 7.82
N GLU A 97 -8.36 8.59 7.63
CA GLU A 97 -9.18 7.42 7.30
C GLU A 97 -9.05 7.05 5.82
N LEU A 98 -8.34 5.98 5.53
CA LEU A 98 -8.05 5.50 4.18
C LEU A 98 -8.91 4.28 3.77
N PHE A 99 -10.02 4.08 4.47
CA PHE A 99 -10.88 2.91 4.34
C PHE A 99 -12.27 3.20 3.76
N HIS A 100 -12.45 4.29 3.03
CA HIS A 100 -13.74 4.64 2.41
C HIS A 100 -13.88 4.17 0.96
N GLY A 101 -12.83 3.59 0.40
CA GLY A 101 -12.82 3.02 -0.94
C GLY A 101 -13.68 1.74 -1.10
N PRO A 102 -13.67 1.13 -2.30
CA PRO A 102 -14.49 -0.05 -2.59
C PRO A 102 -14.23 -1.24 -1.68
N THR A 103 -12.96 -1.48 -1.30
CA THR A 103 -12.60 -2.63 -0.45
C THR A 103 -12.32 -2.25 0.98
N LEU A 104 -12.54 -1.00 1.36
CA LEU A 104 -12.33 -0.48 2.70
C LEU A 104 -10.89 -0.66 3.19
N ALA A 105 -9.91 -0.40 2.32
CA ALA A 105 -8.49 -0.38 2.64
C ALA A 105 -7.75 0.69 1.84
N PHE A 106 -6.65 1.22 2.39
CA PHE A 106 -5.83 2.25 1.74
C PHE A 106 -5.28 1.83 0.39
N LYS A 107 -5.19 0.52 0.15
CA LYS A 107 -4.65 -0.07 -1.07
C LYS A 107 -5.55 0.14 -2.29
N ASP A 108 -6.78 0.59 -2.10
CA ASP A 108 -7.73 0.87 -3.19
C ASP A 108 -7.18 1.88 -4.21
N VAL A 109 -6.54 2.96 -3.76
CA VAL A 109 -5.97 3.96 -4.66
C VAL A 109 -4.93 3.34 -5.60
N GLY A 110 -3.99 2.57 -5.04
CA GLY A 110 -2.93 1.93 -5.85
C GLY A 110 -3.47 0.82 -6.76
N GLY A 111 -4.42 0.02 -6.30
CA GLY A 111 -5.06 -1.03 -7.10
C GLY A 111 -5.82 -0.46 -8.29
N ARG A 112 -6.65 0.54 -8.05
CA ARG A 112 -7.46 1.21 -9.08
C ARG A 112 -6.60 2.01 -10.06
N PHE A 113 -5.65 2.79 -9.56
CA PHE A 113 -4.74 3.57 -10.42
C PHE A 113 -3.92 2.67 -11.36
N MET A 114 -3.30 1.62 -10.81
CA MET A 114 -2.54 0.68 -11.63
C MET A 114 -3.41 0.00 -12.69
N ALA A 115 -4.65 -0.38 -12.34
CA ALA A 115 -5.57 -1.04 -13.28
C ALA A 115 -5.88 -0.15 -14.49
N ARG A 116 -6.16 1.16 -14.25
CA ARG A 116 -6.44 2.14 -15.31
C ARG A 116 -5.20 2.43 -16.14
N LEU A 117 -4.07 2.59 -15.48
CA LEU A 117 -2.81 2.87 -16.16
C LEU A 117 -2.35 1.69 -17.02
N LEU A 118 -2.43 0.46 -16.49
CA LEU A 118 -2.10 -0.75 -17.24
C LEU A 118 -3.07 -0.95 -18.41
N GLY A 119 -4.37 -0.74 -18.21
CA GLY A 119 -5.38 -0.78 -19.27
C GLY A 119 -5.11 0.24 -20.38
N TYR A 120 -4.65 1.44 -20.04
CA TYR A 120 -4.23 2.46 -21.00
C TYR A 120 -3.06 1.97 -21.85
N PHE A 121 -2.01 1.41 -21.24
CA PHE A 121 -0.85 0.91 -21.99
C PHE A 121 -1.19 -0.33 -22.83
N ILE A 122 -2.02 -1.26 -22.34
CA ILE A 122 -2.49 -2.40 -23.12
C ILE A 122 -3.18 -1.94 -24.41
N LYS A 123 -4.07 -0.95 -24.28
CA LYS A 123 -4.80 -0.40 -25.44
C LYS A 123 -3.85 0.33 -26.39
N LYS A 124 -2.93 1.13 -25.87
CA LYS A 124 -1.96 1.90 -26.65
C LYS A 124 -1.04 1.02 -27.49
N GLU A 125 -0.53 -0.07 -26.88
CA GLU A 125 0.42 -0.99 -27.52
C GLU A 125 -0.25 -2.14 -28.28
N GLY A 126 -1.58 -2.23 -28.23
CA GLY A 126 -2.32 -3.34 -28.89
C GLY A 126 -2.02 -4.72 -28.30
N LEU A 127 -1.69 -4.81 -27.01
CA LEU A 127 -1.44 -6.06 -26.33
C LEU A 127 -2.73 -6.87 -26.20
N LYS A 128 -2.65 -8.18 -26.44
CA LYS A 128 -3.82 -9.06 -26.34
C LYS A 128 -4.27 -9.27 -24.88
N GLN A 129 -3.31 -9.61 -24.03
CA GLN A 129 -3.58 -9.90 -22.63
C GLN A 129 -2.33 -9.71 -21.78
N VAL A 130 -2.53 -9.20 -20.56
CA VAL A 130 -1.53 -9.18 -19.50
C VAL A 130 -2.10 -9.92 -18.28
N ASN A 131 -1.30 -10.79 -17.67
CA ASN A 131 -1.67 -11.58 -16.52
C ASN A 131 -1.02 -10.98 -15.27
N VAL A 132 -1.85 -10.58 -14.32
CA VAL A 132 -1.44 -9.96 -13.07
C VAL A 132 -1.35 -11.03 -12.01
N LEU A 133 -0.17 -11.24 -11.44
CA LEU A 133 0.03 -12.11 -10.28
C LEU A 133 0.10 -11.26 -9.00
N VAL A 134 -0.64 -11.64 -7.99
CA VAL A 134 -0.61 -10.98 -6.68
C VAL A 134 -0.66 -11.98 -5.55
N ALA A 135 0.38 -11.97 -4.69
CA ALA A 135 0.33 -12.67 -3.42
C ALA A 135 -0.27 -11.76 -2.36
N THR A 136 -1.15 -12.30 -1.51
CA THR A 136 -1.88 -11.49 -0.52
C THR A 136 -2.05 -12.18 0.82
N SER A 137 -2.04 -11.39 1.88
CA SER A 137 -2.52 -11.74 3.23
C SER A 137 -3.95 -11.20 3.51
N GLY A 138 -4.61 -10.61 2.48
CA GLY A 138 -5.98 -10.07 2.56
C GLY A 138 -6.17 -8.80 1.74
N ASP A 139 -5.85 -7.63 2.28
CA ASP A 139 -6.19 -6.31 1.70
C ASP A 139 -5.57 -6.06 0.31
N THR A 140 -4.36 -6.53 0.06
CA THR A 140 -3.73 -6.34 -1.25
C THR A 140 -4.52 -7.08 -2.34
N GLY A 141 -4.87 -8.34 -2.09
CA GLY A 141 -5.69 -9.14 -3.02
C GLY A 141 -7.07 -8.53 -3.24
N SER A 142 -7.72 -8.07 -2.17
CA SER A 142 -9.01 -7.39 -2.24
C SER A 142 -8.95 -6.14 -3.13
N ALA A 143 -8.00 -5.24 -2.87
CA ALA A 143 -7.86 -4.00 -3.63
C ALA A 143 -7.47 -4.22 -5.09
N VAL A 144 -6.58 -5.19 -5.37
CA VAL A 144 -6.18 -5.55 -6.72
C VAL A 144 -7.35 -6.18 -7.47
N ALA A 145 -7.96 -7.22 -6.92
CA ALA A 145 -9.08 -7.90 -7.56
C ALA A 145 -10.21 -6.93 -7.92
N ASN A 146 -10.61 -6.08 -6.98
CA ASN A 146 -11.64 -5.07 -7.23
C ASN A 146 -11.19 -3.98 -8.22
N GLY A 147 -9.95 -3.50 -8.11
CA GLY A 147 -9.41 -2.48 -8.99
C GLY A 147 -9.35 -2.91 -10.44
N PHE A 148 -9.04 -4.18 -10.70
CA PHE A 148 -8.88 -4.77 -12.01
C PHE A 148 -10.12 -5.50 -12.55
N LEU A 149 -11.19 -5.62 -11.75
CA LEU A 149 -12.40 -6.31 -12.15
C LEU A 149 -12.99 -5.72 -13.44
N GLY A 150 -13.18 -6.56 -14.44
CA GLY A 150 -13.76 -6.19 -15.73
C GLY A 150 -12.85 -5.31 -16.62
N VAL A 151 -11.58 -5.11 -16.28
CA VAL A 151 -10.65 -4.35 -17.15
C VAL A 151 -10.26 -5.19 -18.36
N PRO A 152 -10.55 -4.73 -19.60
CA PRO A 152 -10.27 -5.50 -20.80
C PRO A 152 -8.78 -5.81 -20.99
N GLY A 153 -8.48 -7.01 -21.43
CA GLY A 153 -7.10 -7.45 -21.69
C GLY A 153 -6.27 -7.74 -20.42
N ILE A 154 -6.90 -7.82 -19.26
CA ILE A 154 -6.24 -8.16 -18.00
C ILE A 154 -6.89 -9.37 -17.36
N HIS A 155 -6.09 -10.35 -16.94
CA HIS A 155 -6.51 -11.42 -16.06
C HIS A 155 -5.70 -11.34 -14.75
N VAL A 156 -6.35 -11.58 -13.62
CA VAL A 156 -5.71 -11.46 -12.28
C VAL A 156 -5.76 -12.81 -11.58
N TYR A 157 -4.61 -13.28 -11.12
CA TYR A 157 -4.47 -14.44 -10.25
C TYR A 157 -4.10 -13.97 -8.85
N VAL A 158 -4.99 -14.20 -7.89
CA VAL A 158 -4.81 -13.83 -6.48
C VAL A 158 -4.40 -15.07 -5.69
N LEU A 159 -3.13 -15.15 -5.29
CA LEU A 159 -2.60 -16.23 -4.47
C LEU A 159 -2.72 -15.86 -3.00
N TYR A 160 -3.40 -16.71 -2.21
CA TYR A 160 -3.57 -16.45 -0.78
C TYR A 160 -3.44 -17.75 0.05
N PRO A 161 -2.93 -17.66 1.29
CA PRO A 161 -2.70 -18.83 2.13
C PRO A 161 -4.02 -19.32 2.72
N LYS A 162 -4.29 -20.61 2.52
CA LYS A 162 -5.50 -21.31 2.99
C LYS A 162 -5.73 -21.13 4.48
N GLY A 163 -6.91 -20.64 4.84
CA GLY A 163 -7.34 -20.48 6.23
C GLY A 163 -6.57 -19.44 7.06
N LYS A 164 -5.75 -18.58 6.41
CA LYS A 164 -4.94 -17.55 7.11
C LYS A 164 -5.33 -16.12 6.76
N VAL A 165 -6.35 -15.94 5.97
CA VAL A 165 -6.97 -14.65 5.64
C VAL A 165 -8.29 -14.56 6.38
N SER A 166 -8.67 -13.37 6.89
CA SER A 166 -9.96 -13.23 7.55
C SER A 166 -11.11 -13.54 6.58
N PRO A 167 -12.21 -14.16 7.02
CA PRO A 167 -13.33 -14.51 6.14
C PRO A 167 -13.89 -13.31 5.38
N ILE A 168 -13.90 -12.11 6.00
CA ILE A 168 -14.39 -10.88 5.39
C ILE A 168 -13.42 -10.39 4.30
N GLN A 169 -12.11 -10.51 4.49
CA GLN A 169 -11.14 -10.16 3.45
C GLN A 169 -11.15 -11.19 2.31
N GLU A 170 -11.28 -12.48 2.63
CA GLU A 170 -11.30 -13.55 1.64
C GLU A 170 -12.45 -13.39 0.66
N CYS A 171 -13.67 -13.11 1.14
CA CYS A 171 -14.82 -12.94 0.24
C CYS A 171 -14.68 -11.76 -0.71
N GLN A 172 -13.86 -10.76 -0.42
CA GLN A 172 -13.66 -9.59 -1.29
C GLN A 172 -12.93 -9.91 -2.60
N PHE A 173 -12.28 -11.05 -2.74
CA PHE A 173 -11.62 -11.48 -3.99
C PHE A 173 -12.04 -12.88 -4.46
N THR A 174 -12.65 -13.69 -3.61
CA THR A 174 -13.11 -15.03 -3.99
C THR A 174 -14.52 -15.06 -4.57
N THR A 175 -15.28 -13.97 -4.50
CA THR A 175 -16.68 -13.91 -4.95
C THR A 175 -16.86 -13.14 -6.26
N LEU A 176 -15.78 -12.67 -6.88
CA LEU A 176 -15.85 -11.75 -8.01
C LEU A 176 -16.01 -12.47 -9.36
N GLY A 177 -15.30 -13.56 -9.59
CA GLY A 177 -15.29 -14.25 -10.88
C GLY A 177 -14.78 -13.36 -12.02
N GLN A 178 -15.33 -13.52 -13.23
CA GLN A 178 -14.95 -12.78 -14.44
C GLN A 178 -13.46 -12.98 -14.77
N ASN A 179 -12.69 -11.90 -14.82
CA ASN A 179 -11.25 -11.89 -15.07
C ASN A 179 -10.39 -12.05 -13.78
N ILE A 180 -11.00 -12.47 -12.67
CA ILE A 180 -10.32 -12.70 -11.39
C ILE A 180 -10.36 -14.18 -11.03
N THR A 181 -9.20 -14.77 -10.80
CA THR A 181 -9.05 -16.15 -10.32
C THR A 181 -8.36 -16.15 -8.96
N ALA A 182 -9.03 -16.67 -7.95
CA ALA A 182 -8.46 -16.85 -6.62
C ALA A 182 -7.81 -18.23 -6.49
N LEU A 183 -6.54 -18.29 -6.10
CA LEU A 183 -5.76 -19.50 -5.89
C LEU A 183 -5.50 -19.69 -4.39
N GLU A 184 -6.15 -20.69 -3.80
CA GLU A 184 -6.04 -21.02 -2.38
C GLU A 184 -4.84 -21.94 -2.15
N VAL A 185 -3.72 -21.37 -1.72
CA VAL A 185 -2.46 -22.07 -1.56
C VAL A 185 -2.40 -22.81 -0.22
N ASP A 186 -2.10 -24.11 -0.26
CA ASP A 186 -1.84 -24.90 0.96
C ASP A 186 -0.44 -24.59 1.51
N GLY A 187 -0.31 -23.42 2.13
CA GLY A 187 0.98 -22.88 2.56
C GLY A 187 0.84 -21.63 3.42
N THR A 188 1.89 -20.81 3.37
CA THR A 188 2.01 -19.51 4.05
C THR A 188 1.93 -18.36 3.05
N PHE A 189 1.88 -17.13 3.54
CA PHE A 189 2.01 -15.96 2.68
C PHE A 189 3.37 -15.91 1.97
N ASP A 190 4.44 -16.32 2.67
CA ASP A 190 5.77 -16.40 2.07
C ASP A 190 5.83 -17.44 0.94
N ASP A 191 5.10 -18.56 1.06
CA ASP A 191 4.97 -19.55 -0.02
C ASP A 191 4.24 -18.94 -1.24
N CYS A 192 3.16 -18.18 -1.02
CA CYS A 192 2.48 -17.44 -2.10
C CYS A 192 3.42 -16.46 -2.81
N GLN A 193 4.22 -15.70 -2.06
CA GLN A 193 5.21 -14.79 -2.63
C GLN A 193 6.29 -15.53 -3.40
N ALA A 194 6.75 -16.67 -2.89
CA ALA A 194 7.76 -17.49 -3.57
C ALA A 194 7.26 -18.01 -4.92
N LEU A 195 6.01 -18.48 -4.99
CA LEU A 195 5.37 -18.91 -6.25
C LEU A 195 5.33 -17.77 -7.28
N VAL A 196 4.90 -16.58 -6.85
CA VAL A 196 4.86 -15.40 -7.72
C VAL A 196 6.26 -15.01 -8.21
N LYS A 197 7.25 -14.96 -7.33
CA LYS A 197 8.64 -14.64 -7.68
C LYS A 197 9.21 -15.68 -8.67
N SER A 198 8.94 -16.98 -8.45
CA SER A 198 9.37 -18.05 -9.34
C SER A 198 8.76 -17.93 -10.73
N ALA A 199 7.47 -17.56 -10.83
CA ALA A 199 6.82 -17.33 -12.12
C ALA A 199 7.47 -16.21 -12.93
N PHE A 200 7.87 -15.10 -12.28
CA PHE A 200 8.60 -14.02 -12.95
C PHE A 200 9.99 -14.43 -13.45
N MET A 201 10.59 -15.44 -12.86
CA MET A 201 11.92 -15.92 -13.21
C MET A 201 11.88 -17.06 -14.24
N ASP A 202 10.71 -17.67 -14.49
CA ASP A 202 10.58 -18.81 -15.39
C ASP A 202 10.48 -18.34 -16.84
N GLU A 203 11.46 -18.75 -17.66
CA GLU A 203 11.55 -18.33 -19.07
C GLU A 203 10.41 -18.90 -19.93
N GLU A 204 9.92 -20.08 -19.62
CA GLU A 204 8.83 -20.71 -20.37
C GLU A 204 7.52 -19.97 -20.14
N LEU A 205 7.17 -19.67 -18.89
CA LEU A 205 6.00 -18.85 -18.57
C LEU A 205 6.09 -17.46 -19.22
N ASN A 206 7.25 -16.79 -19.14
CA ASN A 206 7.42 -15.46 -19.73
C ASN A 206 7.39 -15.45 -21.27
N ARG A 207 7.64 -16.60 -21.93
CA ARG A 207 7.40 -16.76 -23.38
C ARG A 207 5.94 -17.06 -23.69
N HIS A 208 5.26 -17.77 -22.81
CA HIS A 208 3.87 -18.19 -23.00
C HIS A 208 2.89 -17.05 -22.73
N MET A 209 3.09 -16.31 -21.64
CA MET A 209 2.18 -15.25 -21.21
C MET A 209 2.93 -14.02 -20.71
N LYS A 210 2.31 -12.85 -20.87
CA LYS A 210 2.85 -11.60 -20.32
C LYS A 210 2.46 -11.48 -18.86
N LEU A 211 3.44 -11.49 -17.96
CA LEU A 211 3.24 -11.41 -16.51
C LEU A 211 3.59 -10.04 -15.96
N THR A 212 2.82 -9.56 -15.00
CA THR A 212 3.15 -8.40 -14.17
C THR A 212 2.74 -8.63 -12.72
N SER A 213 3.39 -7.91 -11.79
CA SER A 213 3.04 -7.94 -10.37
C SER A 213 2.20 -6.72 -10.00
N ALA A 214 1.12 -6.97 -9.27
CA ALA A 214 0.35 -5.91 -8.64
C ALA A 214 0.65 -5.72 -7.13
N ASN A 215 1.74 -6.24 -6.63
CA ASN A 215 2.22 -5.92 -5.28
C ASN A 215 2.84 -4.51 -5.22
N SER A 216 3.18 -4.01 -4.03
CA SER A 216 3.71 -2.66 -3.82
C SER A 216 5.10 -2.42 -4.42
N ILE A 217 5.73 -3.44 -4.98
CA ILE A 217 6.96 -3.32 -5.77
C ILE A 217 6.73 -2.56 -7.08
N ASN A 218 5.52 -2.60 -7.64
CA ASN A 218 5.19 -1.88 -8.87
C ASN A 218 5.02 -0.37 -8.60
N VAL A 219 5.64 0.47 -9.43
CA VAL A 219 5.59 1.94 -9.29
C VAL A 219 4.16 2.49 -9.36
N ALA A 220 3.30 1.89 -10.18
CA ALA A 220 1.90 2.28 -10.30
C ALA A 220 1.05 1.95 -9.05
N ARG A 221 1.58 1.14 -8.12
CA ARG A 221 0.92 0.78 -6.87
C ARG A 221 1.27 1.71 -5.72
N PHE A 222 2.54 2.09 -5.56
CA PHE A 222 2.94 2.90 -4.40
C PHE A 222 2.89 4.41 -4.68
N LEU A 223 3.26 4.90 -5.87
CA LEU A 223 3.28 6.34 -6.16
C LEU A 223 1.92 7.03 -5.92
N PRO A 224 0.77 6.46 -6.34
CA PRO A 224 -0.53 7.10 -6.09
C PRO A 224 -0.90 7.21 -4.62
N GLN A 225 -0.29 6.45 -3.73
CA GLN A 225 -0.50 6.58 -2.29
C GLN A 225 0.00 7.93 -1.76
N SER A 226 0.88 8.62 -2.50
CA SER A 226 1.29 9.98 -2.16
C SER A 226 0.13 10.97 -2.16
N PHE A 227 -0.92 10.74 -2.97
CA PHE A 227 -2.12 11.58 -3.03
C PHE A 227 -2.78 11.75 -1.66
N TYR A 228 -2.77 10.71 -0.84
CA TYR A 228 -3.30 10.72 0.51
C TYR A 228 -2.59 11.74 1.41
N TYR A 229 -1.26 11.82 1.32
CA TYR A 229 -0.46 12.74 2.12
C TYR A 229 -0.70 14.20 1.72
N PHE A 230 -0.78 14.49 0.43
CA PHE A 230 -1.12 15.82 -0.06
C PHE A 230 -2.53 16.24 0.36
N ASN A 231 -3.52 15.32 0.26
CA ASN A 231 -4.88 15.61 0.67
C ASN A 231 -5.01 15.78 2.19
N ALA A 232 -4.32 14.98 2.98
CA ALA A 232 -4.30 15.12 4.44
C ALA A 232 -3.68 16.46 4.86
N TYR A 233 -2.55 16.83 4.26
CA TYR A 233 -1.92 18.12 4.49
C TYR A 233 -2.88 19.28 4.19
N ALA A 234 -3.54 19.24 3.04
CA ALA A 234 -4.50 20.27 2.62
C ALA A 234 -5.66 20.42 3.61
N GLN A 235 -6.20 19.32 4.12
CA GLN A 235 -7.26 19.32 5.13
C GLN A 235 -6.78 19.91 6.47
N LEU A 236 -5.58 19.54 6.92
CA LEU A 236 -4.98 20.09 8.16
C LEU A 236 -4.59 21.57 8.00
N ASP A 237 -4.06 21.97 6.84
CA ASP A 237 -3.72 23.38 6.57
C ASP A 237 -4.97 24.27 6.60
N LYS A 238 -6.10 23.78 6.09
CA LYS A 238 -7.38 24.48 6.11
C LYS A 238 -7.86 24.82 7.51
N ILE A 239 -7.48 24.03 8.52
CA ILE A 239 -7.83 24.25 9.94
C ILE A 239 -6.64 24.74 10.78
N GLY A 240 -5.51 25.15 10.14
CA GLY A 240 -4.33 25.69 10.82
C GLY A 240 -3.54 24.67 11.65
N LYS A 241 -3.53 23.39 11.22
CA LYS A 241 -2.89 22.28 11.93
C LYS A 241 -1.76 21.59 11.13
N ALA A 242 -1.30 22.19 10.03
CA ALA A 242 -0.29 21.57 9.17
C ALA A 242 1.17 21.98 9.46
N ASP A 243 1.42 23.05 10.23
CA ASP A 243 2.76 23.67 10.36
C ASP A 243 3.84 22.76 10.94
N GLN A 244 3.52 21.90 11.88
CA GLN A 244 4.45 21.00 12.56
C GLN A 244 3.90 19.56 12.49
N LEU A 245 3.65 19.11 11.26
CA LEU A 245 2.99 17.82 11.02
C LEU A 245 3.95 16.63 11.24
N VAL A 246 3.54 15.72 12.10
CA VAL A 246 4.20 14.42 12.35
C VAL A 246 3.27 13.33 11.85
N VAL A 247 3.74 12.50 10.92
CA VAL A 247 2.92 11.46 10.30
C VAL A 247 3.36 10.07 10.75
N SER A 248 2.46 9.35 11.41
CA SER A 248 2.66 7.96 11.83
C SER A 248 2.03 6.98 10.85
N VAL A 249 2.82 6.02 10.39
CA VAL A 249 2.44 5.11 9.32
C VAL A 249 2.59 3.67 9.79
N PRO A 250 1.48 2.92 9.91
CA PRO A 250 1.54 1.46 10.08
C PRO A 250 2.27 0.84 8.89
N SER A 251 3.42 0.22 9.12
CA SER A 251 4.35 -0.14 8.06
C SER A 251 4.64 -1.64 8.04
N GLY A 252 4.17 -2.33 6.99
CA GLY A 252 4.53 -3.72 6.69
C GLY A 252 5.56 -3.79 5.58
N ASN A 253 5.12 -3.70 4.32
CA ASN A 253 6.02 -3.70 3.15
C ASN A 253 6.58 -2.32 2.80
N PHE A 254 6.31 -1.30 3.61
CA PHE A 254 6.83 0.08 3.52
C PHE A 254 6.46 0.85 2.24
N GLY A 255 5.52 0.38 1.44
CA GLY A 255 5.04 1.10 0.25
C GLY A 255 4.34 2.41 0.61
N ASN A 256 3.50 2.41 1.64
CA ASN A 256 2.73 3.57 2.09
C ASN A 256 3.63 4.68 2.67
N ILE A 257 4.57 4.35 3.54
CA ILE A 257 5.51 5.36 4.07
C ILE A 257 6.45 5.86 2.97
N THR A 258 6.90 4.99 2.05
CA THR A 258 7.71 5.40 0.90
C THR A 258 6.97 6.44 0.06
N ALA A 259 5.68 6.28 -0.18
CA ALA A 259 4.87 7.30 -0.87
C ALA A 259 4.83 8.64 -0.12
N GLY A 260 4.76 8.61 1.21
CA GLY A 260 4.88 9.81 2.06
C GLY A 260 6.25 10.48 1.95
N LEU A 261 7.32 9.67 1.91
CA LEU A 261 8.68 10.19 1.71
C LEU A 261 8.86 10.82 0.32
N PHE A 262 8.21 10.28 -0.71
CA PHE A 262 8.15 10.92 -2.03
C PHE A 262 7.42 12.27 -1.97
N ALA A 263 6.25 12.33 -1.31
CA ALA A 263 5.54 13.58 -1.12
C ALA A 263 6.40 14.62 -0.37
N HIS A 264 7.13 14.21 0.66
CA HIS A 264 8.08 15.05 1.36
C HIS A 264 9.21 15.55 0.44
N ARG A 265 9.77 14.69 -0.40
CA ARG A 265 10.78 15.08 -1.42
C ARG A 265 10.21 16.00 -2.49
N MET A 266 8.91 15.95 -2.73
CA MET A 266 8.21 16.91 -3.60
C MET A 266 7.97 18.27 -2.94
N GLY A 267 8.35 18.43 -1.68
CA GLY A 267 8.24 19.69 -0.93
C GLY A 267 7.10 19.75 0.06
N LEU A 268 6.32 18.66 0.25
CA LEU A 268 5.26 18.64 1.26
C LEU A 268 5.90 18.79 2.66
N PRO A 269 5.51 19.82 3.46
CA PRO A 269 6.22 20.15 4.70
C PRO A 269 5.81 19.25 5.87
N ILE A 270 6.17 17.97 5.79
CA ILE A 270 6.07 17.02 6.88
C ILE A 270 7.33 17.12 7.72
N LYS A 271 7.19 17.37 9.02
CA LYS A 271 8.33 17.57 9.93
C LYS A 271 9.13 16.28 10.12
N ARG A 272 8.46 15.16 10.37
CA ARG A 272 9.04 13.81 10.50
C ARG A 272 7.99 12.74 10.33
N PHE A 273 8.48 11.53 10.12
CA PHE A 273 7.66 10.34 10.04
C PHE A 273 7.89 9.42 11.25
N VAL A 274 6.89 8.62 11.55
CA VAL A 274 6.95 7.57 12.55
C VAL A 274 6.55 6.26 11.88
N ALA A 275 7.47 5.30 11.78
CA ALA A 275 7.18 3.97 11.30
C ALA A 275 6.69 3.11 12.47
N ALA A 276 5.42 2.70 12.42
CA ALA A 276 4.83 1.84 13.42
C ALA A 276 4.80 0.40 12.93
N ASN A 277 5.39 -0.52 13.68
CA ASN A 277 5.44 -1.94 13.36
C ASN A 277 4.72 -2.78 14.42
N ASN A 278 4.25 -3.97 14.03
CA ASN A 278 3.94 -5.05 14.95
C ASN A 278 5.28 -5.71 15.39
N ARG A 279 5.25 -6.95 15.88
CA ARG A 279 6.46 -7.66 16.31
C ARG A 279 7.46 -7.97 15.17
N ASN A 280 7.12 -7.66 13.92
CA ASN A 280 8.02 -7.74 12.76
C ASN A 280 8.76 -6.40 12.61
N ASP A 281 9.86 -6.24 13.32
CA ASP A 281 10.50 -4.97 13.62
C ASP A 281 11.89 -4.78 12.96
N VAL A 282 12.12 -5.41 11.82
CA VAL A 282 13.42 -5.33 11.10
C VAL A 282 13.85 -3.89 10.79
N PHE A 283 12.89 -3.00 10.55
CA PHE A 283 13.19 -1.58 10.30
C PHE A 283 13.59 -0.84 11.58
N LEU A 284 12.94 -1.12 12.70
CA LEU A 284 13.32 -0.55 14.00
C LEU A 284 14.75 -1.00 14.38
N GLU A 285 15.08 -2.27 14.17
CA GLU A 285 16.44 -2.78 14.37
C GLU A 285 17.44 -2.03 13.49
N TYR A 286 17.11 -1.81 12.21
CA TYR A 286 17.94 -1.01 11.31
C TYR A 286 18.14 0.42 11.81
N LEU A 287 17.09 1.10 12.31
CA LEU A 287 17.23 2.43 12.87
C LEU A 287 18.18 2.49 14.06
N HIS A 288 18.23 1.43 14.89
CA HIS A 288 19.11 1.35 16.04
C HIS A 288 20.55 0.97 15.69
N THR A 289 20.74 0.10 14.69
CA THR A 289 22.05 -0.54 14.42
C THR A 289 22.72 -0.07 13.14
N GLY A 290 21.97 0.48 12.20
CA GLY A 290 22.44 0.77 10.83
C GLY A 290 22.59 -0.49 9.96
N VAL A 291 22.25 -1.67 10.49
CA VAL A 291 22.36 -2.94 9.77
C VAL A 291 20.96 -3.49 9.48
N TYR A 292 20.69 -3.77 8.21
CA TYR A 292 19.44 -4.39 7.78
C TYR A 292 19.56 -5.91 7.80
N THR A 293 18.76 -6.56 8.64
CA THR A 293 18.78 -8.02 8.84
C THR A 293 17.39 -8.60 8.62
N PRO A 294 17.03 -8.97 7.38
CA PRO A 294 15.77 -9.66 7.10
C PRO A 294 15.65 -10.98 7.85
N ARG A 295 14.44 -11.32 8.25
CA ARG A 295 14.13 -12.58 8.95
C ARG A 295 12.73 -13.08 8.62
N PRO A 296 12.40 -14.36 8.88
CA PRO A 296 11.04 -14.88 8.70
C PRO A 296 10.03 -14.05 9.49
N SER A 297 8.88 -13.79 8.88
CA SER A 297 7.78 -13.06 9.53
C SER A 297 7.13 -13.87 10.64
N VAL A 298 6.63 -13.17 11.65
CA VAL A 298 5.88 -13.72 12.79
C VAL A 298 4.45 -13.22 12.73
N SER A 299 3.48 -14.12 12.88
CA SER A 299 2.07 -13.77 12.85
C SER A 299 1.65 -12.87 14.02
N ALA A 300 0.86 -11.83 13.73
CA ALA A 300 0.31 -10.88 14.68
C ALA A 300 -1.13 -10.49 14.32
N ILE A 301 -1.85 -9.83 15.25
CA ILE A 301 -3.23 -9.38 14.99
C ILE A 301 -3.31 -8.29 13.94
N ALA A 302 -2.27 -7.45 13.81
CA ALA A 302 -2.10 -6.48 12.72
C ALA A 302 -1.39 -7.14 11.53
N ASN A 303 -2.04 -8.13 10.93
CA ASN A 303 -1.45 -9.12 10.03
C ASN A 303 -0.90 -8.58 8.71
N ALA A 304 -1.36 -7.42 8.22
CA ALA A 304 -0.81 -6.80 7.02
C ALA A 304 0.62 -6.27 7.22
N MET A 305 1.11 -6.24 8.45
CA MET A 305 2.48 -5.90 8.83
C MET A 305 3.35 -7.14 9.16
N ASP A 306 2.86 -8.36 8.92
CA ASP A 306 3.63 -9.60 9.06
C ASP A 306 4.63 -9.74 7.91
N VAL A 307 5.64 -8.89 7.91
CA VAL A 307 6.65 -8.78 6.85
C VAL A 307 8.04 -8.74 7.48
N GLY A 308 8.83 -9.78 7.22
CA GLY A 308 10.20 -9.89 7.73
C GLY A 308 11.28 -9.37 6.78
N ASP A 309 10.91 -9.06 5.52
CA ASP A 309 11.77 -8.48 4.47
C ASP A 309 10.98 -7.46 3.63
N PRO A 310 10.77 -6.23 4.15
CA PRO A 310 9.98 -5.20 3.48
C PRO A 310 10.63 -4.75 2.17
N SER A 311 10.03 -5.12 1.03
CA SER A 311 10.59 -4.87 -0.31
C SER A 311 10.86 -3.39 -0.59
N ASN A 312 10.01 -2.47 -0.11
CA ASN A 312 10.19 -1.04 -0.34
C ASN A 312 11.30 -0.40 0.51
N PHE A 313 11.92 -1.14 1.42
CA PHE A 313 13.09 -0.64 2.14
C PHE A 313 14.25 -0.31 1.18
N ALA A 314 14.40 -1.07 0.09
CA ALA A 314 15.36 -0.75 -0.97
C ALA A 314 15.13 0.64 -1.57
N ARG A 315 13.86 1.07 -1.73
CA ARG A 315 13.52 2.43 -2.19
C ARG A 315 13.88 3.50 -1.17
N ILE A 316 13.64 3.23 0.11
CA ILE A 316 14.01 4.17 1.19
C ILE A 316 15.52 4.35 1.23
N LEU A 317 16.29 3.27 1.16
CA LEU A 317 17.75 3.33 1.08
C LEU A 317 18.22 4.14 -0.14
N ASP A 318 17.61 3.95 -1.31
CA ASP A 318 17.98 4.66 -2.54
C ASP A 318 17.66 6.16 -2.45
N LEU A 319 16.51 6.55 -1.83
CA LEU A 319 16.15 7.96 -1.61
C LEU A 319 17.17 8.73 -0.78
N TYR A 320 17.77 8.09 0.20
CA TYR A 320 18.66 8.70 1.21
C TYR A 320 20.12 8.25 1.10
N GLY A 321 20.44 7.38 0.13
CA GLY A 321 21.80 6.84 -0.06
C GLY A 321 22.76 7.72 -0.89
N LYS A 322 22.25 8.79 -1.48
CA LYS A 322 23.05 9.64 -2.41
C LYS A 322 24.27 10.30 -1.76
N ASN A 323 24.21 10.60 -0.47
CA ASN A 323 25.28 11.24 0.30
C ASN A 323 26.18 10.23 1.03
N GLY A 324 26.02 8.92 0.80
CA GLY A 324 26.87 7.86 1.33
C GLY A 324 26.56 7.37 2.75
N ASN A 325 25.62 8.00 3.47
CA ASN A 325 25.17 7.54 4.79
C ASN A 325 23.64 7.56 4.92
N PRO A 326 22.95 6.59 4.29
CA PRO A 326 21.48 6.54 4.32
C PRO A 326 20.93 6.37 5.74
N HIS A 327 21.61 5.64 6.62
CA HIS A 327 21.15 5.42 7.99
C HIS A 327 21.03 6.73 8.78
N ALA A 328 22.03 7.62 8.68
CA ALA A 328 22.00 8.89 9.38
C ALA A 328 20.86 9.80 8.89
N GLU A 329 20.66 9.89 7.56
CA GLU A 329 19.59 10.69 6.98
C GLU A 329 18.20 10.13 7.33
N ILE A 330 18.02 8.80 7.22
CA ILE A 330 16.78 8.12 7.56
C ILE A 330 16.44 8.32 9.04
N SER A 331 17.40 8.11 9.94
CA SER A 331 17.19 8.22 11.39
C SER A 331 16.91 9.65 11.88
N GLN A 332 17.29 10.68 11.10
CA GLN A 332 16.91 12.08 11.39
C GLN A 332 15.45 12.37 11.04
N LEU A 333 14.91 11.69 10.03
CA LEU A 333 13.56 11.94 9.50
C LEU A 333 12.52 10.94 10.02
N ILE A 334 12.92 9.71 10.29
CA ILE A 334 12.01 8.61 10.63
C ILE A 334 12.36 8.04 12.00
N SER A 335 11.39 8.06 12.91
CA SER A 335 11.43 7.28 14.16
C SER A 335 10.72 5.94 13.97
N GLY A 336 11.10 4.92 14.73
CA GLY A 336 10.47 3.60 14.66
C GLY A 336 9.94 3.14 16.01
N TYR A 337 8.83 2.40 16.00
CA TYR A 337 8.23 1.78 17.18
C TYR A 337 7.70 0.40 16.82
N ARG A 338 7.66 -0.51 17.79
CA ARG A 338 7.04 -1.83 17.64
C ARG A 338 6.08 -2.11 18.76
N PHE A 339 5.06 -2.93 18.49
CA PHE A 339 4.02 -3.27 19.46
C PHE A 339 3.70 -4.75 19.41
N THR A 340 3.49 -5.33 20.59
CA THR A 340 2.95 -6.68 20.76
C THR A 340 1.43 -6.70 20.56
N ASP A 341 0.85 -7.89 20.39
CA ASP A 341 -0.60 -8.03 20.24
C ASP A 341 -1.35 -7.53 21.49
N GLU A 342 -0.76 -7.70 22.67
CA GLU A 342 -1.30 -7.20 23.94
C GLU A 342 -1.33 -5.68 24.00
N GLU A 343 -0.25 -5.02 23.58
CA GLU A 343 -0.14 -3.57 23.53
C GLU A 343 -1.10 -2.98 22.49
N ILE A 344 -1.21 -3.60 21.32
CA ILE A 344 -2.18 -3.21 20.28
C ILE A 344 -3.61 -3.30 20.82
N GLY A 345 -3.97 -4.42 21.45
CA GLY A 345 -5.29 -4.61 22.04
C GLY A 345 -5.59 -3.63 23.16
N ALA A 346 -4.61 -3.35 24.03
CA ALA A 346 -4.76 -2.35 25.09
C ALA A 346 -5.01 -0.95 24.53
N THR A 347 -4.27 -0.55 23.50
CA THR A 347 -4.45 0.73 22.80
C THR A 347 -5.84 0.84 22.18
N MET A 348 -6.29 -0.19 21.45
CA MET A 348 -7.63 -0.21 20.85
C MET A 348 -8.71 -0.01 21.89
N LYS A 349 -8.64 -0.75 23.00
CA LYS A 349 -9.61 -0.68 24.10
C LYS A 349 -9.59 0.68 24.80
N GLN A 350 -8.40 1.23 25.05
CA GLN A 350 -8.25 2.54 25.68
C GLN A 350 -8.86 3.64 24.83
N VAL A 351 -8.50 3.72 23.54
CA VAL A 351 -9.01 4.76 22.64
C VAL A 351 -10.52 4.66 22.48
N TYR A 352 -11.05 3.46 22.34
CA TYR A 352 -12.50 3.25 22.26
C TYR A 352 -13.23 3.74 23.52
N ASN A 353 -12.73 3.40 24.71
CA ASN A 353 -13.34 3.82 25.97
C ASN A 353 -13.27 5.33 26.23
N GLU A 354 -12.16 5.97 25.81
CA GLU A 354 -11.94 7.40 26.06
C GLU A 354 -12.60 8.30 25.01
N THR A 355 -12.69 7.86 23.75
CA THR A 355 -13.11 8.69 22.63
C THR A 355 -14.30 8.18 21.83
N GLY A 356 -14.63 6.90 21.96
CA GLY A 356 -15.59 6.21 21.10
C GLY A 356 -15.05 5.85 19.71
N TYR A 357 -13.80 6.22 19.39
CA TYR A 357 -13.20 5.92 18.09
C TYR A 357 -12.76 4.46 18.02
N VAL A 358 -13.18 3.75 16.98
CA VAL A 358 -12.83 2.35 16.76
C VAL A 358 -11.61 2.26 15.86
N LEU A 359 -10.49 1.84 16.42
CA LEU A 359 -9.26 1.58 15.67
C LEU A 359 -9.25 0.17 15.09
N ASP A 360 -8.69 0.00 13.88
CA ASP A 360 -8.22 -1.30 13.46
C ASP A 360 -6.85 -1.62 14.12
N PRO A 361 -6.41 -2.88 14.16
CA PRO A 361 -5.14 -3.24 14.80
C PRO A 361 -3.91 -2.50 14.24
N HIS A 362 -3.91 -2.15 12.95
CA HIS A 362 -2.81 -1.43 12.31
C HIS A 362 -2.82 0.04 12.71
N GLY A 363 -3.99 0.69 12.65
CA GLY A 363 -4.17 2.07 13.11
C GLY A 363 -3.82 2.24 14.59
N ALA A 364 -4.09 1.21 15.41
CA ALA A 364 -3.69 1.21 16.82
C ALA A 364 -2.17 1.30 16.99
N CYS A 365 -1.39 0.59 16.17
CA CYS A 365 0.07 0.77 16.14
C CYS A 365 0.45 2.21 15.77
N GLY A 366 -0.19 2.77 14.75
CA GLY A 366 0.06 4.15 14.30
C GLY A 366 -0.25 5.19 15.37
N TYR A 367 -1.40 5.04 16.05
CA TYR A 367 -1.80 5.91 17.14
C TYR A 367 -0.84 5.84 18.33
N GLN A 368 -0.55 4.61 18.82
CA GLN A 368 0.32 4.43 19.97
C GLN A 368 1.74 4.93 19.70
N ALA A 369 2.23 4.79 18.46
CA ALA A 369 3.53 5.30 18.07
C ALA A 369 3.62 6.84 18.17
N LEU A 370 2.53 7.57 17.91
CA LEU A 370 2.47 9.02 18.17
C LEU A 370 2.51 9.35 19.66
N ILE A 371 1.83 8.58 20.49
CA ILE A 371 1.86 8.74 21.96
C ILE A 371 3.29 8.54 22.47
N ASP A 372 3.94 7.44 22.06
CA ASP A 372 5.30 7.12 22.50
C ASP A 372 6.35 8.06 21.92
N ASN A 373 6.09 8.64 20.74
CA ASN A 373 6.94 9.67 20.12
C ASN A 373 6.93 11.00 20.88
N LYS A 374 5.94 11.22 21.77
CA LYS A 374 5.81 12.41 22.61
C LYS A 374 5.80 13.70 21.80
N LEU A 375 4.68 13.95 21.11
CA LEU A 375 4.47 15.16 20.34
C LEU A 375 4.71 16.42 21.20
N ALA A 376 5.44 17.39 20.65
CA ALA A 376 5.55 18.70 21.29
C ALA A 376 4.19 19.44 21.26
N PRO A 377 3.94 20.40 22.16
CA PRO A 377 2.65 21.09 22.25
C PRO A 377 2.18 21.78 20.96
N ASN A 378 3.12 22.17 20.10
CA ASN A 378 2.86 22.82 18.82
C ASN A 378 2.87 21.84 17.63
N GLU A 379 3.06 20.55 17.87
CA GLU A 379 3.03 19.51 16.82
C GLU A 379 1.62 18.95 16.64
N THR A 380 1.32 18.60 15.42
CA THR A 380 0.10 17.86 15.04
C THR A 380 0.49 16.45 14.65
N GLY A 381 -0.10 15.46 15.31
CA GLY A 381 0.06 14.05 14.97
C GLY A 381 -1.03 13.59 13.99
N LEU A 382 -0.63 12.94 12.92
CA LEU A 382 -1.53 12.27 11.99
C LEU A 382 -1.13 10.81 11.88
N PHE A 383 -2.02 9.90 12.23
CA PHE A 383 -1.79 8.46 11.95
C PHE A 383 -2.70 7.98 10.83
N LEU A 384 -2.22 7.00 10.07
CA LEU A 384 -2.99 6.40 8.99
C LEU A 384 -3.85 5.26 9.54
N GLU A 385 -5.16 5.37 9.35
CA GLU A 385 -6.11 4.27 9.56
C GLU A 385 -6.28 3.55 8.23
N THR A 386 -5.60 2.40 8.09
CA THR A 386 -5.31 1.79 6.79
C THR A 386 -6.36 0.81 6.30
N ALA A 387 -7.26 0.36 7.18
CA ALA A 387 -8.37 -0.52 6.87
C ALA A 387 -9.55 -0.28 7.81
N HIS A 388 -10.76 -0.55 7.36
CA HIS A 388 -11.95 -0.44 8.20
C HIS A 388 -11.91 -1.55 9.29
N PRO A 389 -12.15 -1.23 10.57
CA PRO A 389 -12.09 -2.19 11.68
C PRO A 389 -12.95 -3.45 11.47
N ALA A 390 -14.07 -3.34 10.78
CA ALA A 390 -14.95 -4.47 10.48
C ALA A 390 -14.30 -5.56 9.61
N LYS A 391 -13.20 -5.28 8.92
CA LYS A 391 -12.43 -6.30 8.19
C LYS A 391 -11.76 -7.30 9.15
N PHE A 392 -11.55 -6.88 10.39
CA PHE A 392 -10.96 -7.64 11.49
C PHE A 392 -11.97 -7.87 12.62
N LYS A 393 -13.28 -7.90 12.28
CA LYS A 393 -14.39 -7.92 13.24
C LYS A 393 -14.18 -8.92 14.39
N GLY A 394 -13.80 -10.16 14.10
CA GLY A 394 -13.60 -11.17 15.15
C GLY A 394 -12.54 -10.80 16.19
N THR A 395 -11.48 -10.09 15.78
CA THR A 395 -10.44 -9.57 16.68
C THR A 395 -10.90 -8.31 17.39
N VAL A 396 -11.51 -7.38 16.66
CA VAL A 396 -11.96 -6.09 17.19
C VAL A 396 -13.08 -6.27 18.23
N ASP A 397 -14.10 -7.05 17.92
CA ASP A 397 -15.21 -7.34 18.85
C ASP A 397 -14.71 -7.96 20.16
N LYS A 398 -13.79 -8.93 20.06
CA LYS A 398 -13.20 -9.59 21.23
C LYS A 398 -12.39 -8.62 22.10
N ILE A 399 -11.62 -7.71 21.48
CA ILE A 399 -10.80 -6.74 22.22
C ILE A 399 -11.69 -5.69 22.89
N LEU A 400 -12.69 -5.17 22.18
CA LEU A 400 -13.53 -4.08 22.64
C LEU A 400 -14.68 -4.56 23.53
N ASP A 401 -14.95 -5.87 23.59
CA ASP A 401 -16.17 -6.45 24.17
C ASP A 401 -17.42 -5.78 23.58
N ALA A 402 -17.46 -5.69 22.26
CA ALA A 402 -18.50 -4.99 21.50
C ALA A 402 -18.85 -5.78 20.22
N ASP A 403 -19.96 -5.43 19.59
CA ASP A 403 -20.38 -5.96 18.29
C ASP A 403 -20.38 -4.82 17.26
N ILE A 404 -19.22 -4.57 16.63
CA ILE A 404 -19.11 -3.48 15.66
C ILE A 404 -19.89 -3.78 14.38
N GLU A 405 -20.52 -2.77 13.82
CA GLU A 405 -21.31 -2.92 12.60
C GLU A 405 -20.43 -3.24 11.38
N ILE A 406 -20.89 -4.18 10.55
CA ILE A 406 -20.28 -4.46 9.25
C ILE A 406 -20.90 -3.49 8.23
N PRO A 407 -20.09 -2.65 7.55
CA PRO A 407 -20.59 -1.75 6.51
C PRO A 407 -21.28 -2.47 5.35
N ALA A 408 -22.27 -1.81 4.73
CA ALA A 408 -23.04 -2.38 3.62
C ALA A 408 -22.15 -2.89 2.47
N LYS A 409 -21.06 -2.19 2.16
CA LYS A 409 -20.08 -2.62 1.14
C LYS A 409 -19.47 -4.00 1.47
N LEU A 410 -19.12 -4.28 2.72
CA LEU A 410 -18.59 -5.58 3.13
C LEU A 410 -19.68 -6.65 3.15
N LYS A 411 -20.89 -6.32 3.63
CA LYS A 411 -22.02 -7.24 3.61
C LYS A 411 -22.34 -7.73 2.19
N ALA A 412 -22.19 -6.87 1.17
CA ALA A 412 -22.41 -7.24 -0.22
C ALA A 412 -21.44 -8.32 -0.70
N PHE A 413 -20.13 -8.25 -0.34
CA PHE A 413 -19.17 -9.31 -0.66
C PHE A 413 -19.50 -10.63 0.06
N MET A 414 -19.94 -10.55 1.31
CA MET A 414 -20.27 -11.73 2.12
C MET A 414 -21.49 -12.52 1.60
N GLN A 415 -22.32 -11.92 0.73
CA GLN A 415 -23.45 -12.57 0.08
C GLN A 415 -23.04 -13.38 -1.16
N GLY A 416 -21.83 -13.17 -1.69
CA GLY A 416 -21.33 -13.89 -2.85
C GLY A 416 -20.90 -15.33 -2.53
N GLU A 417 -20.87 -16.17 -3.55
CA GLU A 417 -20.37 -17.54 -3.45
C GLU A 417 -18.86 -17.59 -3.63
N LYS A 418 -18.16 -18.27 -2.72
CA LYS A 418 -16.71 -18.44 -2.80
C LYS A 418 -16.35 -19.27 -4.04
N GLN A 419 -15.52 -18.70 -4.90
CA GLN A 419 -14.92 -19.36 -6.07
C GLN A 419 -13.39 -19.31 -5.89
N SER A 420 -12.77 -20.44 -5.66
CA SER A 420 -11.33 -20.57 -5.54
C SER A 420 -10.84 -21.89 -6.09
N VAL A 421 -9.62 -21.89 -6.61
CA VAL A 421 -8.91 -23.08 -7.06
C VAL A 421 -7.89 -23.45 -6.00
N GLY A 422 -7.96 -24.69 -5.49
CA GLY A 422 -6.94 -25.21 -4.57
C GLY A 422 -5.58 -25.33 -5.29
N MET A 423 -4.51 -24.89 -4.62
CA MET A 423 -3.17 -24.87 -5.18
C MET A 423 -2.16 -25.39 -4.15
N GLU A 424 -1.34 -26.34 -4.58
CA GLU A 424 -0.17 -26.76 -3.79
C GLU A 424 0.88 -25.63 -3.78
N LYS A 425 1.73 -25.60 -2.75
CA LYS A 425 2.85 -24.66 -2.67
C LYS A 425 4.05 -25.01 -3.56
N ASP A 426 3.89 -26.02 -4.41
CA ASP A 426 4.89 -26.47 -5.39
C ASP A 426 4.84 -25.63 -6.67
N PHE A 427 6.01 -25.16 -7.12
CA PHE A 427 6.07 -24.30 -8.29
C PHE A 427 5.70 -25.00 -9.60
N GLU A 428 6.06 -26.27 -9.77
CA GLU A 428 5.75 -27.02 -11.01
C GLU A 428 4.24 -27.21 -11.18
N THR A 429 3.51 -27.42 -10.09
CA THR A 429 2.04 -27.49 -10.10
C THR A 429 1.44 -26.13 -10.48
N PHE A 430 1.93 -25.04 -9.88
CA PHE A 430 1.48 -23.67 -10.21
C PHE A 430 1.81 -23.30 -11.66
N LYS A 431 3.03 -23.58 -12.12
CA LYS A 431 3.46 -23.37 -13.50
C LYS A 431 2.57 -24.12 -14.50
N SER A 432 2.33 -25.40 -14.25
CA SER A 432 1.48 -26.23 -15.10
C SER A 432 0.05 -25.68 -15.19
N TYR A 433 -0.47 -25.19 -14.07
CA TYR A 433 -1.77 -24.52 -14.03
C TYR A 433 -1.79 -23.28 -14.93
N LEU A 434 -0.80 -22.39 -14.81
CA LEU A 434 -0.72 -21.17 -15.62
C LEU A 434 -0.54 -21.46 -17.11
N LEU A 435 0.27 -22.47 -17.48
CA LEU A 435 0.48 -22.87 -18.89
C LEU A 435 -0.79 -23.45 -19.53
N ALA A 436 -1.74 -23.92 -18.75
CA ALA A 436 -3.01 -24.46 -19.22
C ALA A 436 -4.10 -23.41 -19.44
N GLN A 437 -3.86 -22.13 -19.09
CA GLN A 437 -4.79 -21.01 -19.27
C GLN A 437 -4.57 -20.33 -20.63
#